data_1bfa2c4864bdc2a4182e010ac275f798
#
_entry.id   1bfa2c4864bdc2a4182e010ac275f798
#
_cell.length_a   1.000
_cell.length_b   1.000
_cell.length_c   1.000
_cell.angle_alpha   90.00
_cell.angle_beta   90.00
_cell.angle_gamma   90.00
#
_symmetry.space_group_name_H-M   'P 1'
#
loop_
_entity.id
_entity.type
_entity.pdbx_description
1 polymer ?
#
loop_
_entity_poly.entity_id
_entity_poly.type
_entity_poly.pdbx_seq_one_letter_code
_entity_poly.pdbx_strand_id
1 'polypeptide(L)'
;MTRLQGRGSGPRPKWGTYCLRSVDDGRTWKSHAVIAQDDANQPLNGYCEPSVEVMPDGSLLAALRTEGGMEADQKTGVLYLAQSCDGGLTWSTPRAVNPFGVFPQLLRLDNNIVVLAFGRPGVNLLFNVDGRGERWQGLTLLVNEGQRFTHTSGYTSLVATGADRFLIAYDQFDYPDADGEPRKTILVREVVVR
;
A
#
# COMPACT_ATOMS: atom_id res chain seq x y z
N MET A 1 14.77 -15.33 36.86
CA MET A 1 14.91 -14.00 36.26
C MET A 1 15.90 -14.07 35.11
N THR A 2 15.42 -14.31 33.90
CA THR A 2 16.26 -14.44 32.70
C THR A 2 16.43 -13.04 32.10
N ARG A 3 17.64 -12.50 32.16
CA ARG A 3 18.02 -11.24 31.52
C ARG A 3 17.82 -11.38 30.00
N LEU A 4 16.94 -10.56 29.42
CA LEU A 4 16.90 -10.34 27.99
C LEU A 4 18.26 -9.75 27.57
N GLN A 5 19.03 -10.54 26.83
CA GLN A 5 20.29 -10.09 26.23
C GLN A 5 19.98 -8.91 25.28
N GLY A 6 20.77 -7.86 25.38
CA GLY A 6 20.65 -6.65 24.57
C GLY A 6 20.66 -6.96 23.08
N ARG A 7 19.83 -6.25 22.34
CA ARG A 7 19.83 -6.26 20.86
C ARG A 7 21.23 -5.90 20.37
N GLY A 8 21.84 -6.82 19.64
CA GLY A 8 23.16 -6.63 19.07
C GLY A 8 23.21 -5.38 18.18
N SER A 9 24.36 -4.71 18.19
CA SER A 9 24.67 -3.51 17.40
C SER A 9 24.98 -3.79 15.92
N GLY A 10 24.41 -4.85 15.32
CA GLY A 10 24.54 -5.16 13.91
C GLY A 10 23.54 -4.37 13.04
N PRO A 11 23.80 -4.26 11.72
CA PRO A 11 22.85 -3.65 10.81
C PRO A 11 21.49 -4.35 10.91
N ARG A 12 20.40 -3.56 11.01
CA ARG A 12 19.05 -4.14 11.05
C ARG A 12 18.75 -4.84 9.72
N PRO A 13 18.14 -6.04 9.73
CA PRO A 13 17.70 -6.69 8.49
C PRO A 13 16.68 -5.79 7.79
N LYS A 14 16.83 -5.66 6.49
CA LYS A 14 15.93 -4.89 5.65
C LYS A 14 14.76 -5.75 5.17
N TRP A 15 13.64 -5.11 4.87
CA TRP A 15 12.45 -5.78 4.33
C TRP A 15 12.66 -6.16 2.87
N GLY A 16 12.32 -7.39 2.53
CA GLY A 16 12.18 -7.83 1.14
C GLY A 16 10.78 -8.38 0.92
N THR A 17 10.18 -8.08 -0.22
CA THR A 17 8.88 -8.59 -0.62
C THR A 17 9.04 -9.75 -1.59
N TYR A 18 8.46 -10.90 -1.23
CA TYR A 18 8.59 -12.17 -1.96
C TYR A 18 7.21 -12.66 -2.40
N CYS A 19 7.14 -13.27 -3.58
CA CYS A 19 6.00 -14.01 -4.05
C CYS A 19 6.13 -15.47 -3.66
N LEU A 20 5.12 -16.00 -2.98
CA LEU A 20 4.96 -17.42 -2.73
C LEU A 20 3.77 -17.92 -3.55
N ARG A 21 3.86 -19.12 -4.11
CA ARG A 21 2.80 -19.73 -4.90
C ARG A 21 2.36 -21.06 -4.33
N SER A 22 1.05 -21.27 -4.27
CA SER A 22 0.42 -22.55 -4.05
C SER A 22 -0.23 -23.03 -5.37
N VAL A 23 -0.27 -24.34 -5.59
CA VAL A 23 -0.96 -25.02 -6.69
C VAL A 23 -1.90 -26.10 -6.17
N ASP A 24 -2.19 -26.11 -4.88
CA ASP A 24 -2.96 -27.12 -4.15
C ASP A 24 -3.92 -26.51 -3.13
N ASP A 25 -4.60 -25.41 -3.51
CA ASP A 25 -5.60 -24.69 -2.68
C ASP A 25 -5.02 -24.17 -1.36
N GLY A 26 -3.76 -23.71 -1.38
CA GLY A 26 -3.11 -23.11 -0.22
C GLY A 26 -2.57 -24.12 0.81
N ARG A 27 -2.56 -25.43 0.49
CA ARG A 27 -2.05 -26.47 1.41
C ARG A 27 -0.53 -26.45 1.49
N THR A 28 0.14 -26.22 0.36
CA THR A 28 1.60 -26.04 0.32
C THR A 28 1.97 -24.78 -0.44
N TRP A 29 3.11 -24.19 -0.08
CA TRP A 29 3.61 -22.97 -0.67
C TRP A 29 5.09 -23.12 -1.04
N LYS A 30 5.44 -22.57 -2.20
CA LYS A 30 6.82 -22.54 -2.69
C LYS A 30 7.23 -21.11 -3.00
N SER A 31 8.50 -20.80 -2.79
CA SER A 31 9.06 -19.54 -3.29
C SER A 31 8.91 -19.48 -4.80
N HIS A 32 8.32 -18.40 -5.30
CA HIS A 32 8.04 -18.21 -6.71
C HIS A 32 8.96 -17.15 -7.31
N ALA A 33 9.04 -15.98 -6.67
CA ALA A 33 9.89 -14.88 -7.12
C ALA A 33 10.22 -13.91 -5.98
N VAL A 34 11.21 -13.06 -6.21
CA VAL A 34 11.43 -11.84 -5.45
C VAL A 34 10.73 -10.71 -6.18
N ILE A 35 9.77 -10.03 -5.53
CA ILE A 35 9.08 -8.86 -6.08
C ILE A 35 9.98 -7.64 -5.98
N ALA A 36 10.52 -7.39 -4.79
CA ALA A 36 11.43 -6.29 -4.51
C ALA A 36 12.32 -6.63 -3.32
N GLN A 37 13.59 -6.39 -3.48
CA GLN A 37 14.58 -6.57 -2.43
C GLN A 37 15.48 -5.35 -2.40
N ASP A 38 15.95 -4.99 -1.22
CA ASP A 38 16.91 -3.91 -1.08
C ASP A 38 18.21 -4.30 -1.76
N ASP A 39 18.57 -3.51 -2.75
CA ASP A 39 19.91 -3.46 -3.29
C ASP A 39 20.62 -2.18 -2.81
N ALA A 40 21.91 -2.03 -3.14
CA ALA A 40 22.76 -0.98 -2.58
C ALA A 40 22.26 0.47 -2.81
N ASN A 41 21.22 0.68 -3.59
CA ASN A 41 20.75 2.00 -4.02
C ASN A 41 19.37 2.37 -3.43
N GLN A 42 18.81 1.55 -2.51
CA GLN A 42 17.41 1.70 -2.14
C GLN A 42 17.16 2.06 -0.66
N PRO A 43 15.95 2.55 -0.37
CA PRO A 43 15.65 3.21 0.89
C PRO A 43 15.89 2.32 2.08
N LEU A 44 16.27 2.95 3.09
CA LEU A 44 16.85 2.59 4.37
C LEU A 44 16.38 1.28 5.02
N ASN A 45 15.13 0.83 4.81
CA ASN A 45 14.59 -0.38 5.46
C ASN A 45 13.98 -1.39 4.48
N GLY A 46 14.11 -1.18 3.14
CA GLY A 46 13.61 -2.08 2.11
C GLY A 46 12.11 -1.95 1.83
N TYR A 47 11.50 -2.99 1.26
CA TYR A 47 10.13 -2.98 0.75
C TYR A 47 9.21 -3.87 1.58
N CYS A 48 8.07 -3.32 2.01
CA CYS A 48 7.09 -4.02 2.85
C CYS A 48 5.64 -3.67 2.45
N GLU A 49 4.67 -4.24 3.16
CA GLU A 49 3.23 -4.02 3.00
C GLU A 49 2.78 -4.07 1.52
N PRO A 50 3.04 -5.16 0.79
CA PRO A 50 2.69 -5.24 -0.62
C PRO A 50 1.18 -5.35 -0.83
N SER A 51 0.68 -4.71 -1.89
CA SER A 51 -0.61 -5.01 -2.52
C SER A 51 -0.37 -5.37 -3.98
N VAL A 52 -1.03 -6.42 -4.49
CA VAL A 52 -0.86 -6.88 -5.87
C VAL A 52 -2.22 -6.91 -6.56
N GLU A 53 -2.28 -6.41 -7.79
CA GLU A 53 -3.47 -6.41 -8.63
C GLU A 53 -3.15 -6.92 -10.03
N VAL A 54 -4.15 -7.55 -10.67
CA VAL A 54 -4.08 -7.97 -12.07
C VAL A 54 -4.53 -6.81 -12.95
N MET A 55 -3.63 -6.34 -13.81
CA MET A 55 -3.89 -5.23 -14.72
C MET A 55 -4.80 -5.66 -15.89
N PRO A 56 -5.43 -4.71 -16.62
CA PRO A 56 -6.28 -5.01 -17.76
C PRO A 56 -5.63 -5.83 -18.86
N ASP A 57 -4.33 -5.71 -19.05
CA ASP A 57 -3.53 -6.45 -20.02
C ASP A 57 -3.07 -7.83 -19.53
N GLY A 58 -3.48 -8.24 -18.33
CA GLY A 58 -3.09 -9.48 -17.67
C GLY A 58 -1.74 -9.45 -16.95
N SER A 59 -1.02 -8.33 -16.98
CA SER A 59 0.19 -8.15 -16.17
C SER A 59 -0.17 -8.02 -14.69
N LEU A 60 0.81 -8.19 -13.80
CA LEU A 60 0.66 -7.98 -12.38
C LEU A 60 1.31 -6.65 -11.99
N LEU A 61 0.65 -5.87 -11.16
CA LEU A 61 1.18 -4.66 -10.56
C LEU A 61 1.27 -4.83 -9.04
N ALA A 62 2.44 -4.62 -8.47
CA ALA A 62 2.65 -4.59 -7.02
C ALA A 62 2.89 -3.16 -6.57
N ALA A 63 2.13 -2.70 -5.57
CA ALA A 63 2.40 -1.48 -4.84
C ALA A 63 3.11 -1.82 -3.53
N LEU A 64 4.17 -1.09 -3.21
CA LEU A 64 5.11 -1.40 -2.15
C LEU A 64 5.33 -0.16 -1.27
N ARG A 65 5.24 -0.33 0.04
CA ARG A 65 5.69 0.66 1.00
C ARG A 65 7.19 0.53 1.22
N THR A 66 7.86 1.68 1.42
CA THR A 66 9.16 1.73 2.07
C THR A 66 9.04 2.44 3.41
N GLU A 67 9.83 2.02 4.39
CA GLU A 67 9.93 2.80 5.62
C GLU A 67 10.84 4.01 5.39
N GLY A 68 10.39 5.18 5.87
CA GLY A 68 11.23 6.37 5.93
C GLY A 68 12.46 6.14 6.80
N GLY A 69 13.45 7.01 6.67
CA GLY A 69 14.74 6.88 7.30
C GLY A 69 14.74 6.69 8.81
N MET A 70 15.92 6.46 9.35
CA MET A 70 16.16 6.13 10.77
C MET A 70 15.76 7.23 11.77
N GLU A 71 15.29 8.38 11.32
CA GLU A 71 14.80 9.44 12.20
C GLU A 71 13.40 9.10 12.69
N ALA A 72 13.20 9.17 14.00
CA ALA A 72 12.03 8.68 14.73
C ALA A 72 10.70 9.36 14.34
N ASP A 73 10.73 10.42 13.58
CA ASP A 73 9.61 11.21 13.10
C ASP A 73 9.20 10.94 11.63
N GLN A 74 10.03 10.21 10.86
CA GLN A 74 9.67 9.82 9.50
C GLN A 74 8.85 8.52 9.47
N LYS A 75 7.56 8.65 9.78
CA LYS A 75 6.61 7.52 9.78
C LYS A 75 6.11 7.14 8.39
N THR A 76 6.54 7.85 7.37
CA THR A 76 6.15 7.62 5.98
C THR A 76 7.37 7.46 5.10
N GLY A 77 7.25 6.57 4.11
CA GLY A 77 8.26 6.39 3.07
C GLY A 77 7.64 6.55 1.69
N VAL A 78 8.49 6.61 0.67
CA VAL A 78 8.06 6.63 -0.73
C VAL A 78 7.30 5.36 -1.06
N LEU A 79 6.21 5.47 -1.80
CA LEU A 79 5.54 4.31 -2.39
C LEU A 79 6.17 3.97 -3.74
N TYR A 80 6.38 2.69 -3.97
CA TYR A 80 6.94 2.15 -5.20
C TYR A 80 5.97 1.19 -5.89
N LEU A 81 6.15 1.05 -7.19
CA LEU A 81 5.46 0.06 -8.02
C LEU A 81 6.48 -0.85 -8.70
N ALA A 82 6.17 -2.14 -8.74
CA ALA A 82 6.86 -3.12 -9.55
C ALA A 82 5.84 -3.86 -10.42
N GLN A 83 6.24 -4.27 -11.64
CA GLN A 83 5.35 -4.93 -12.60
C GLN A 83 5.95 -6.25 -13.06
N SER A 84 5.08 -7.23 -13.29
CA SER A 84 5.41 -8.51 -13.89
C SER A 84 4.53 -8.78 -15.11
N CYS A 85 5.14 -9.19 -16.21
CA CYS A 85 4.44 -9.56 -17.45
C CYS A 85 4.47 -11.08 -17.74
N ASP A 86 4.93 -11.88 -16.79
CA ASP A 86 5.14 -13.32 -16.95
C ASP A 86 4.52 -14.17 -15.81
N GLY A 87 3.42 -13.66 -15.25
CA GLY A 87 2.69 -14.38 -14.18
C GLY A 87 3.40 -14.34 -12.84
N GLY A 88 4.22 -13.33 -12.58
CA GLY A 88 4.91 -13.12 -11.31
C GLY A 88 6.26 -13.84 -11.21
N LEU A 89 6.80 -14.38 -12.31
CA LEU A 89 8.11 -15.04 -12.33
C LEU A 89 9.25 -14.04 -12.26
N THR A 90 9.12 -12.93 -12.99
CA THR A 90 10.07 -11.82 -12.92
C THR A 90 9.35 -10.50 -12.70
N TRP A 91 10.01 -9.55 -12.06
CA TRP A 91 9.48 -8.24 -11.71
C TRP A 91 10.43 -7.13 -12.15
N SER A 92 9.86 -6.04 -12.59
CA SER A 92 10.64 -4.84 -12.94
C SER A 92 11.31 -4.26 -11.70
N THR A 93 12.39 -3.49 -11.91
CA THR A 93 12.93 -2.64 -10.85
C THR A 93 11.84 -1.73 -10.29
N PRO A 94 11.64 -1.66 -8.96
CA PRO A 94 10.64 -0.80 -8.37
C PRO A 94 10.86 0.67 -8.73
N ARG A 95 9.79 1.37 -9.13
CA ARG A 95 9.81 2.80 -9.44
C ARG A 95 8.91 3.58 -8.48
N ALA A 96 9.32 4.76 -8.08
CA ALA A 96 8.53 5.62 -7.21
C ALA A 96 7.22 6.06 -7.90
N VAL A 97 6.11 6.02 -7.16
CA VAL A 97 4.79 6.50 -7.59
C VAL A 97 4.30 7.66 -6.76
N ASN A 98 4.61 7.70 -5.49
CA ASN A 98 4.23 8.79 -4.60
C ASN A 98 5.32 9.02 -3.55
N PRO A 99 5.63 10.29 -3.19
CA PRO A 99 6.72 10.61 -2.28
C PRO A 99 6.45 10.22 -0.82
N PHE A 100 5.23 9.83 -0.50
CA PHE A 100 4.83 9.40 0.85
C PHE A 100 3.74 8.33 0.77
N GLY A 101 3.58 7.56 1.82
CA GLY A 101 2.46 6.66 2.00
C GLY A 101 2.79 5.43 2.82
N VAL A 102 1.74 4.82 3.35
CA VAL A 102 1.80 3.52 4.03
C VAL A 102 0.62 2.67 3.58
N PHE A 103 0.76 1.38 3.74
CA PHE A 103 -0.29 0.39 3.51
C PHE A 103 -1.02 0.58 2.17
N PRO A 104 -0.27 0.59 1.05
CA PRO A 104 -0.90 0.75 -0.26
C PRO A 104 -1.88 -0.40 -0.52
N GLN A 105 -3.04 -0.07 -1.10
CA GLN A 105 -4.05 -1.03 -1.53
C GLN A 105 -4.40 -0.74 -2.98
N LEU A 106 -4.27 -1.74 -3.84
CA LEU A 106 -4.67 -1.68 -5.23
C LEU A 106 -6.05 -2.30 -5.41
N LEU A 107 -6.86 -1.73 -6.29
CA LEU A 107 -8.13 -2.29 -6.72
C LEU A 107 -8.35 -1.94 -8.19
N ARG A 108 -8.53 -2.94 -9.05
CA ARG A 108 -8.97 -2.74 -10.42
C ARG A 108 -10.50 -2.73 -10.49
N LEU A 109 -11.04 -1.75 -11.22
CA LEU A 109 -12.45 -1.66 -11.59
C LEU A 109 -12.69 -2.24 -12.99
N ASP A 110 -13.93 -2.61 -13.30
CA ASP A 110 -14.30 -3.18 -14.61
C ASP A 110 -14.16 -2.17 -15.76
N ASN A 111 -14.16 -0.87 -15.47
CA ASN A 111 -13.84 0.19 -16.45
C ASN A 111 -12.34 0.34 -16.72
N ASN A 112 -11.50 -0.59 -16.25
CA ASN A 112 -10.06 -0.64 -16.38
C ASN A 112 -9.27 0.44 -15.60
N ILE A 113 -9.93 1.25 -14.80
CA ILE A 113 -9.24 2.13 -13.85
C ILE A 113 -8.71 1.32 -12.68
N VAL A 114 -7.47 1.56 -12.30
CA VAL A 114 -6.89 0.97 -11.09
C VAL A 114 -6.76 2.05 -10.02
N VAL A 115 -7.34 1.78 -8.87
CA VAL A 115 -7.28 2.65 -7.69
C VAL A 115 -6.11 2.24 -6.83
N LEU A 116 -5.33 3.21 -6.36
CA LEU A 116 -4.34 3.05 -5.31
C LEU A 116 -4.76 3.88 -4.10
N ALA A 117 -5.18 3.20 -3.04
CA ALA A 117 -5.43 3.83 -1.75
C ALA A 117 -4.20 3.71 -0.86
N PHE A 118 -3.90 4.72 -0.08
CA PHE A 118 -2.77 4.72 0.87
C PHE A 118 -2.97 5.76 1.97
N GLY A 119 -2.28 5.57 3.09
CA GLY A 119 -2.33 6.48 4.23
C GLY A 119 -1.06 7.28 4.45
N ARG A 120 -1.09 8.06 5.49
CA ARG A 120 -0.02 8.88 6.10
C ARG A 120 0.73 9.78 5.12
N PRO A 121 0.42 11.08 5.17
CA PRO A 121 -0.60 11.67 6.05
C PRO A 121 -2.01 11.40 5.53
N GLY A 122 -2.96 11.27 6.44
CA GLY A 122 -4.37 11.08 6.12
C GLY A 122 -4.71 9.77 5.42
N VAL A 123 -5.75 9.82 4.58
CA VAL A 123 -6.17 8.75 3.67
C VAL A 123 -6.31 9.32 2.27
N ASN A 124 -5.60 8.72 1.32
CA ASN A 124 -5.42 9.24 -0.03
C ASN A 124 -5.84 8.20 -1.08
N LEU A 125 -6.26 8.69 -2.23
CA LEU A 125 -6.52 7.90 -3.44
C LEU A 125 -5.73 8.48 -4.62
N LEU A 126 -5.20 7.60 -5.46
CA LEU A 126 -4.69 7.89 -6.80
C LEU A 126 -5.35 6.95 -7.81
N PHE A 127 -5.50 7.40 -9.04
CA PHE A 127 -6.18 6.65 -10.09
C PHE A 127 -5.23 6.45 -11.28
N ASN A 128 -5.02 5.20 -11.66
CA ASN A 128 -4.34 4.85 -12.90
C ASN A 128 -5.39 4.77 -14.02
N VAL A 129 -5.23 5.59 -15.06
CA VAL A 129 -6.20 5.74 -16.14
C VAL A 129 -5.74 5.13 -17.46
N ASP A 130 -4.50 4.64 -17.54
CA ASP A 130 -3.96 4.02 -18.75
C ASP A 130 -4.04 2.50 -18.73
N GLY A 131 -4.48 1.90 -17.61
CA GLY A 131 -4.56 0.46 -17.43
C GLY A 131 -3.22 -0.28 -17.45
N ARG A 132 -2.09 0.48 -17.42
CA ARG A 132 -0.73 -0.05 -17.47
C ARG A 132 0.10 0.23 -16.23
N GLY A 133 -0.47 0.97 -15.28
CA GLY A 133 0.22 1.36 -14.06
C GLY A 133 1.21 2.52 -14.23
N GLU A 134 1.27 3.17 -15.40
CA GLU A 134 2.27 4.21 -15.69
C GLU A 134 1.79 5.61 -15.29
N ARG A 135 0.56 5.98 -15.68
CA ARG A 135 -0.01 7.32 -15.44
C ARG A 135 -0.98 7.31 -14.28
N TRP A 136 -0.58 7.95 -13.21
CA TRP A 136 -1.38 8.13 -11.99
C TRP A 136 -1.80 9.58 -11.86
N GLN A 137 -3.06 9.80 -11.53
CA GLN A 137 -3.63 11.15 -11.41
C GLN A 137 -4.74 11.21 -10.36
N GLY A 138 -5.28 12.40 -10.12
CA GLY A 138 -6.46 12.62 -9.33
C GLY A 138 -6.24 12.36 -7.84
N LEU A 139 -5.09 12.80 -7.28
CA LEU A 139 -4.84 12.70 -5.84
C LEU A 139 -6.02 13.26 -5.06
N THR A 140 -6.79 12.37 -4.43
CA THR A 140 -7.97 12.70 -3.63
C THR A 140 -7.68 12.41 -2.18
N LEU A 141 -7.93 13.39 -1.33
CA LEU A 141 -7.70 13.33 0.10
C LEU A 141 -9.03 13.10 0.83
N LEU A 142 -9.22 11.94 1.44
CA LEU A 142 -10.43 11.58 2.19
C LEU A 142 -10.37 12.03 3.65
N VAL A 143 -9.19 11.97 4.26
CA VAL A 143 -8.91 12.48 5.60
C VAL A 143 -7.69 13.40 5.50
N ASN A 144 -7.88 14.68 5.79
CA ASN A 144 -6.81 15.66 5.75
C ASN A 144 -6.18 15.81 7.14
N GLU A 145 -4.94 15.37 7.29
CA GLU A 145 -4.18 15.52 8.53
C GLU A 145 -3.08 16.60 8.46
N GLY A 146 -2.86 17.18 7.28
CA GLY A 146 -1.65 17.96 7.04
C GLY A 146 -0.41 17.08 7.28
N GLN A 147 0.50 17.52 8.14
CA GLN A 147 1.69 16.73 8.53
C GLN A 147 1.50 15.98 9.86
N ARG A 148 0.29 15.95 10.41
CA ARG A 148 0.00 15.26 11.67
C ARG A 148 -0.49 13.83 11.38
N PHE A 149 -0.06 12.89 12.22
CA PHE A 149 -0.44 11.46 12.10
C PHE A 149 -1.32 11.04 13.28
N THR A 150 -2.32 11.87 13.61
CA THR A 150 -3.11 11.74 14.83
C THR A 150 -4.57 11.43 14.59
N HIS A 151 -5.07 11.64 13.36
CA HIS A 151 -6.48 11.53 13.04
C HIS A 151 -6.89 10.22 12.35
N THR A 152 -5.92 9.44 11.88
CA THR A 152 -6.15 8.13 11.25
C THR A 152 -4.92 7.23 11.37
N SER A 153 -5.11 5.91 11.33
CA SER A 153 -3.99 4.97 11.16
C SER A 153 -3.44 5.00 9.73
N GLY A 154 -4.24 5.48 8.77
CA GLY A 154 -3.94 5.46 7.35
C GLY A 154 -4.12 4.09 6.68
N TYR A 155 -4.73 3.13 7.37
CA TYR A 155 -5.02 1.80 6.82
C TYR A 155 -6.39 1.78 6.16
N THR A 156 -6.47 1.12 5.01
CA THR A 156 -7.68 1.09 4.18
C THR A 156 -8.01 -0.33 3.74
N SER A 157 -9.25 -0.53 3.32
CA SER A 157 -9.68 -1.73 2.60
C SER A 157 -10.61 -1.31 1.47
N LEU A 158 -10.47 -1.95 0.30
CA LEU A 158 -11.22 -1.62 -0.90
C LEU A 158 -12.02 -2.82 -1.38
N VAL A 159 -13.22 -2.57 -1.92
CA VAL A 159 -14.01 -3.60 -2.62
C VAL A 159 -14.80 -2.96 -3.76
N ALA A 160 -14.69 -3.49 -4.97
CA ALA A 160 -15.50 -3.07 -6.11
C ALA A 160 -16.99 -3.42 -5.88
N THR A 161 -17.89 -2.48 -6.18
CA THR A 161 -19.36 -2.66 -6.07
C THR A 161 -20.07 -2.41 -7.40
N GLY A 162 -19.31 -2.08 -8.43
CA GLY A 162 -19.80 -1.87 -9.80
C GLY A 162 -18.63 -1.56 -10.73
N ALA A 163 -18.94 -1.39 -11.99
CA ALA A 163 -17.92 -1.18 -13.03
C ALA A 163 -17.08 0.09 -12.82
N ASP A 164 -17.67 1.10 -12.20
CA ASP A 164 -17.11 2.44 -12.01
C ASP A 164 -17.10 2.88 -10.54
N ARG A 165 -17.36 1.97 -9.60
CA ARG A 165 -17.53 2.32 -8.19
C ARG A 165 -16.98 1.29 -7.24
N PHE A 166 -16.59 1.76 -6.06
CA PHE A 166 -16.06 0.91 -4.99
C PHE A 166 -16.41 1.48 -3.62
N LEU A 167 -16.39 0.61 -2.60
CA LEU A 167 -16.36 1.03 -1.20
C LEU A 167 -14.92 1.08 -0.71
N ILE A 168 -14.63 2.10 0.08
CA ILE A 168 -13.41 2.21 0.88
C ILE A 168 -13.78 2.26 2.36
N ALA A 169 -13.18 1.35 3.15
CA ALA A 169 -13.22 1.40 4.61
C ALA A 169 -11.91 1.98 5.14
N TYR A 170 -12.00 2.88 6.11
CA TYR A 170 -10.85 3.50 6.78
C TYR A 170 -11.24 4.00 8.17
N ASP A 171 -10.26 4.28 9.02
CA ASP A 171 -10.51 4.85 10.33
C ASP A 171 -10.36 6.38 10.35
N GLN A 172 -11.12 7.01 11.25
CA GLN A 172 -10.97 8.42 11.61
C GLN A 172 -11.14 8.56 13.13
N PHE A 173 -10.17 9.17 13.80
CA PHE A 173 -10.08 9.17 15.27
C PHE A 173 -10.81 10.34 15.95
N ASP A 174 -11.25 11.30 15.18
CA ASP A 174 -11.92 12.53 15.63
C ASP A 174 -13.28 12.74 14.96
N TYR A 175 -13.88 11.67 14.43
CA TYR A 175 -15.20 11.76 13.80
C TYR A 175 -16.27 12.06 14.86
N PRO A 176 -17.09 13.12 14.68
CA PRO A 176 -18.10 13.47 15.67
C PRO A 176 -19.21 12.42 15.70
N ASP A 177 -19.64 12.03 16.90
CA ASP A 177 -20.86 11.26 17.11
C ASP A 177 -22.12 12.17 17.03
N ALA A 178 -23.28 11.62 17.36
CA ALA A 178 -24.56 12.34 17.32
C ALA A 178 -24.60 13.55 18.28
N ASP A 179 -23.81 13.53 19.34
CA ASP A 179 -23.72 14.59 20.35
C ASP A 179 -22.58 15.60 20.01
N GLY A 180 -21.84 15.35 18.92
CA GLY A 180 -20.72 16.19 18.49
C GLY A 180 -19.39 15.82 19.16
N GLU A 181 -19.33 14.76 19.96
CA GLU A 181 -18.12 14.35 20.65
C GLU A 181 -17.21 13.51 19.74
N PRO A 182 -15.88 13.72 19.75
CA PRO A 182 -14.96 13.00 18.89
C PRO A 182 -14.88 11.51 19.24
N ARG A 183 -14.99 10.65 18.24
CA ARG A 183 -14.90 9.19 18.37
C ARG A 183 -13.87 8.60 17.41
N LYS A 184 -13.23 7.53 17.84
CA LYS A 184 -12.49 6.65 16.94
C LYS A 184 -13.49 5.79 16.16
N THR A 185 -13.67 6.10 14.90
CA THR A 185 -14.72 5.54 14.06
C THR A 185 -14.12 4.85 12.84
N ILE A 186 -14.74 3.76 12.41
CA ILE A 186 -14.50 3.17 11.10
C ILE A 186 -15.58 3.72 10.16
N LEU A 187 -15.15 4.33 9.08
CA LEU A 187 -16.03 4.87 8.05
C LEU A 187 -15.97 3.98 6.80
N VAL A 188 -17.11 3.85 6.15
CA VAL A 188 -17.21 3.21 4.83
C VAL A 188 -17.82 4.25 3.90
N ARG A 189 -17.14 4.52 2.78
CA ARG A 189 -17.63 5.46 1.75
C ARG A 189 -17.72 4.80 0.39
N GLU A 190 -18.74 5.15 -0.37
CA GLU A 190 -18.78 4.83 -1.78
C GLU A 190 -18.07 5.92 -2.58
N VAL A 191 -17.25 5.48 -3.54
CA VAL A 191 -16.57 6.35 -4.51
C VAL A 191 -17.00 5.92 -5.91
N VAL A 192 -17.44 6.88 -6.71
CA VAL A 192 -17.77 6.69 -8.12
C VAL A 192 -16.69 7.38 -8.96
N VAL A 193 -16.08 6.64 -9.88
CA VAL A 193 -15.00 7.12 -10.75
C VAL A 193 -15.58 7.43 -12.13
N ARG A 194 -15.48 8.70 -12.53
CA ARG A 194 -16.04 9.21 -13.80
C ARG A 194 -14.93 9.71 -14.71
#